data_8ef85d9b82cb983d658cf70d95d0dafe
#
_entry.id   8ef85d9b82cb983d658cf70d95d0dafe
#
_cell.length_a   1.000
_cell.length_b   1.000
_cell.length_c   1.000
_cell.angle_alpha   90.00
_cell.angle_beta   90.00
_cell.angle_gamma   90.00
#
_symmetry.space_group_name_H-M   'P 1'
#
loop_
_entity.id
_entity.type
_entity.pdbx_description
1 polymer ?
#
loop_
_entity_poly.entity_id
_entity_poly.type
_entity_poly.pdbx_seq_one_letter_code
_entity_poly.pdbx_strand_id
1 'polypeptide(L)'
;LAGDPDNPTAEELTELFDRIQTIAVIGLSRDPNKAARRVPSYLASRNYDVIPINPYADRILSNETYNTISDVPGSVDLVVIFRPSTEAGQFVIESAKRSERPAIWLQEGIWAKSEIREVRAQRVTAVQNMCTYRVHQALNKGNDA
;
A
#
# COMPACT_ATOMS: atom_id res chain seq x y z
N LEU A 1 -10.36 16.77 8.17
CA LEU A 1 -9.18 17.02 7.36
C LEU A 1 -9.44 16.69 5.91
N ALA A 2 -9.15 17.64 5.06
CA ALA A 2 -9.27 17.41 3.62
C ALA A 2 -8.21 16.39 3.18
N GLY A 3 -8.60 15.42 2.37
CA GLY A 3 -7.66 14.53 1.73
C GLY A 3 -6.87 15.25 0.64
N ASP A 4 -6.01 14.51 -0.04
CA ASP A 4 -5.27 15.02 -1.18
C ASP A 4 -6.22 15.13 -2.38
N PRO A 5 -6.48 16.35 -2.92
CA PRO A 5 -7.39 16.52 -4.07
C PRO A 5 -6.87 15.84 -5.34
N ASP A 6 -5.57 15.52 -5.38
CA ASP A 6 -4.96 14.86 -6.52
C ASP A 6 -4.92 13.34 -6.38
N ASN A 7 -5.48 12.78 -5.31
CA ASN A 7 -5.65 11.35 -5.19
C ASN A 7 -6.55 10.83 -6.32
N PRO A 8 -6.36 9.56 -6.74
CA PRO A 8 -7.22 8.95 -7.75
C PRO A 8 -8.70 9.03 -7.37
N THR A 9 -9.55 9.10 -8.37
CA THR A 9 -11.01 9.10 -8.18
C THR A 9 -11.50 7.73 -7.72
N ALA A 10 -12.76 7.66 -7.24
CA ALA A 10 -13.37 6.39 -6.85
C ALA A 10 -13.35 5.37 -8.00
N GLU A 11 -13.58 5.82 -9.23
CA GLU A 11 -13.54 4.94 -10.41
C GLU A 11 -12.13 4.41 -10.65
N GLU A 12 -11.13 5.27 -10.56
CA GLU A 12 -9.72 4.90 -10.73
C GLU A 12 -9.27 3.93 -9.63
N LEU A 13 -9.73 4.14 -8.40
CA LEU A 13 -9.42 3.24 -7.28
C LEU A 13 -10.09 1.88 -7.45
N THR A 14 -11.32 1.85 -7.94
CA THR A 14 -12.01 0.60 -8.26
C THR A 14 -11.22 -0.20 -9.30
N GLU A 15 -10.79 0.45 -10.36
CA GLU A 15 -9.96 -0.19 -11.40
C GLU A 15 -8.64 -0.71 -10.82
N LEU A 16 -8.02 0.07 -9.92
CA LEU A 16 -6.78 -0.35 -9.27
C LEU A 16 -7.00 -1.65 -8.50
N PHE A 17 -8.00 -1.70 -7.63
CA PHE A 17 -8.27 -2.89 -6.83
C PHE A 17 -8.65 -4.11 -7.70
N ASP A 18 -9.29 -3.88 -8.83
CA ASP A 18 -9.68 -4.97 -9.74
C ASP A 18 -8.49 -5.58 -10.49
N ARG A 19 -7.44 -4.80 -10.74
CA ARG A 19 -6.30 -5.27 -11.54
C ARG A 19 -5.11 -5.75 -10.72
N ILE A 20 -5.04 -5.46 -9.42
CA ILE A 20 -3.90 -5.87 -8.60
C ILE A 20 -4.13 -7.25 -7.98
N GLN A 21 -3.05 -7.96 -7.71
CA GLN A 21 -3.08 -9.23 -6.98
C GLN A 21 -2.05 -9.23 -5.85
N THR A 22 -0.83 -8.80 -6.10
CA THR A 22 0.27 -8.84 -5.14
C THR A 22 0.46 -7.48 -4.49
N ILE A 23 0.34 -7.43 -3.17
CA ILE A 23 0.47 -6.21 -2.37
C ILE A 23 1.62 -6.37 -1.39
N ALA A 24 2.66 -5.56 -1.55
CA ALA A 24 3.73 -5.48 -0.56
C ALA A 24 3.36 -4.42 0.48
N VAL A 25 3.55 -4.73 1.75
CA VAL A 25 3.22 -3.82 2.85
C VAL A 25 4.46 -3.50 3.65
N ILE A 26 4.92 -2.25 3.56
CA ILE A 26 6.09 -1.76 4.29
C ILE A 26 5.64 -1.33 5.68
N GLY A 27 6.27 -1.92 6.70
CA GLY A 27 5.91 -1.63 8.09
C GLY A 27 4.76 -2.47 8.62
N LEU A 28 4.43 -3.60 7.96
CA LEU A 28 3.42 -4.52 8.46
C LEU A 28 3.80 -5.01 9.87
N SER A 29 2.87 -4.92 10.80
CA SER A 29 3.10 -5.24 12.21
C SER A 29 2.65 -6.65 12.54
N ARG A 30 3.31 -7.27 13.54
CA ARG A 30 2.85 -8.52 14.14
C ARG A 30 1.81 -8.29 15.23
N ASP A 31 1.67 -7.04 15.70
CA ASP A 31 0.73 -6.70 16.78
C ASP A 31 -0.70 -6.63 16.23
N PRO A 32 -1.60 -7.53 16.66
CA PRO A 32 -2.97 -7.57 16.13
C PRO A 32 -3.81 -6.35 16.50
N ASN A 33 -3.34 -5.53 17.43
CA ASN A 33 -4.04 -4.31 17.84
C ASN A 33 -3.71 -3.10 16.98
N LYS A 34 -2.73 -3.20 16.10
CA LYS A 34 -2.31 -2.08 15.24
C LYS A 34 -2.97 -2.13 13.87
N ALA A 35 -3.29 -0.96 13.31
CA ALA A 35 -3.81 -0.85 11.95
C ALA A 35 -2.84 -1.49 10.93
N ALA A 36 -1.53 -1.36 11.17
CA ALA A 36 -0.50 -1.96 10.33
C ALA A 36 -0.52 -3.50 10.34
N ARG A 37 -1.38 -4.12 11.13
CA ARG A 37 -1.66 -5.57 11.09
C ARG A 37 -3.09 -5.84 10.63
N ARG A 38 -4.06 -5.09 11.14
CA ARG A 38 -5.47 -5.31 10.81
C ARG A 38 -5.78 -5.03 9.34
N VAL A 39 -5.23 -3.95 8.79
CA VAL A 39 -5.49 -3.58 7.40
C VAL A 39 -4.92 -4.62 6.42
N PRO A 40 -3.64 -5.02 6.54
CA PRO A 40 -3.11 -6.09 5.70
C PRO A 40 -3.86 -7.42 5.87
N SER A 41 -4.30 -7.75 7.08
CA SER A 41 -5.10 -8.96 7.33
C SER A 41 -6.42 -8.93 6.55
N TYR A 42 -7.07 -7.77 6.53
CA TYR A 42 -8.28 -7.57 5.73
C TYR A 42 -8.01 -7.82 4.24
N LEU A 43 -6.93 -7.23 3.71
CA LEU A 43 -6.57 -7.40 2.30
C LEU A 43 -6.30 -8.87 1.98
N ALA A 44 -5.57 -9.56 2.85
CA ALA A 44 -5.33 -11.01 2.68
C ALA A 44 -6.65 -11.80 2.68
N SER A 45 -7.62 -11.41 3.50
CA SER A 45 -8.94 -12.07 3.55
C SER A 45 -9.76 -11.83 2.28
N ARG A 46 -9.39 -10.84 1.47
CA ARG A 46 -10.03 -10.51 0.19
C ARG A 46 -9.28 -11.09 -1.01
N ASN A 47 -8.46 -12.12 -0.76
CA ASN A 47 -7.74 -12.87 -1.78
C ASN A 47 -6.56 -12.15 -2.43
N TYR A 48 -6.07 -11.08 -1.84
CA TYR A 48 -4.82 -10.48 -2.26
C TYR A 48 -3.64 -11.24 -1.66
N ASP A 49 -2.56 -11.33 -2.41
CA ASP A 49 -1.30 -11.91 -1.93
C ASP A 49 -0.51 -10.82 -1.22
N VAL A 50 -0.48 -10.87 0.10
CA VAL A 50 0.17 -9.84 0.94
C VAL A 50 1.59 -10.27 1.27
N ILE A 51 2.56 -9.44 0.89
CA ILE A 51 3.99 -9.66 1.15
C ILE A 51 4.45 -8.67 2.22
N PRO A 52 4.83 -9.14 3.41
CA PRO A 52 5.28 -8.24 4.48
C PRO A 52 6.72 -7.78 4.28
N ILE A 53 6.95 -6.49 4.46
CA ILE A 53 8.28 -5.89 4.48
C ILE A 53 8.53 -5.41 5.90
N ASN A 54 9.38 -6.12 6.63
CA ASN A 54 9.70 -5.78 8.02
C ASN A 54 11.06 -6.41 8.40
N PRO A 55 12.10 -5.60 8.67
CA PRO A 55 13.43 -6.12 8.99
C PRO A 55 13.52 -6.80 10.36
N TYR A 56 12.47 -6.70 11.19
CA TYR A 56 12.48 -7.21 12.56
C TYR A 56 11.67 -8.48 12.78
N ALA A 57 11.13 -9.07 11.71
CA ALA A 57 10.33 -10.27 11.82
C ALA A 57 10.61 -11.22 10.66
N ASP A 58 10.58 -12.53 10.93
CA ASP A 58 10.82 -13.54 9.88
C ASP A 58 9.56 -13.90 9.11
N ARG A 59 8.42 -13.92 9.79
CA ARG A 59 7.13 -14.26 9.17
C ARG A 59 6.01 -13.44 9.79
N ILE A 60 5.12 -12.96 8.94
CA ILE A 60 3.90 -12.27 9.36
C ILE A 60 2.77 -12.75 8.45
N LEU A 61 1.59 -13.03 9.01
CA LEU A 61 0.44 -13.56 8.25
C LEU A 61 0.79 -14.87 7.52
N SER A 62 1.65 -15.68 8.12
CA SER A 62 2.15 -16.95 7.59
C SER A 62 3.01 -16.78 6.32
N ASN A 63 3.40 -15.56 5.99
CA ASN A 63 4.27 -15.25 4.85
C ASN A 63 5.67 -14.88 5.29
N GLU A 64 6.65 -15.23 4.46
CA GLU A 64 8.01 -14.80 4.64
C GLU A 64 8.12 -13.29 4.55
N THR A 65 8.90 -12.66 5.43
CA THR A 65 9.13 -11.22 5.38
C THR A 65 10.42 -10.91 4.64
N TYR A 66 10.44 -9.71 4.03
CA TYR A 66 11.64 -9.19 3.37
C TYR A 66 12.07 -7.92 4.09
N ASN A 67 13.38 -7.64 4.07
CA ASN A 67 13.93 -6.46 4.75
C ASN A 67 13.57 -5.17 4.03
N THR A 68 13.57 -5.19 2.71
CA THR A 68 13.28 -4.02 1.87
C THR A 68 12.37 -4.40 0.71
N ILE A 69 11.73 -3.40 0.14
CA ILE A 69 10.88 -3.60 -1.05
C ILE A 69 11.72 -4.10 -2.24
N SER A 70 12.99 -3.72 -2.31
CA SER A 70 13.89 -4.14 -3.38
C SER A 70 14.20 -5.63 -3.34
N ASP A 71 14.10 -6.26 -2.16
CA ASP A 71 14.41 -7.68 -1.98
C ASP A 71 13.30 -8.62 -2.45
N VAL A 72 12.09 -8.12 -2.69
CA VAL A 72 10.95 -8.95 -3.07
C VAL A 72 11.15 -9.52 -4.48
N PRO A 73 11.15 -10.86 -4.63
CA PRO A 73 11.22 -11.45 -5.96
C PRO A 73 9.87 -11.37 -6.68
N GLY A 74 9.91 -11.36 -8.00
CA GLY A 74 8.69 -11.28 -8.81
C GLY A 74 8.12 -9.87 -8.86
N SER A 75 6.92 -9.76 -9.43
CA SER A 75 6.25 -8.48 -9.61
C SER A 75 5.37 -8.12 -8.43
N VAL A 76 5.38 -6.85 -8.04
CA VAL A 76 4.50 -6.28 -7.03
C VAL A 76 3.55 -5.31 -7.72
N ASP A 77 2.26 -5.41 -7.46
CA ASP A 77 1.24 -4.57 -8.09
C ASP A 77 0.95 -3.30 -7.30
N LEU A 78 1.00 -3.39 -5.97
CA LEU A 78 0.74 -2.28 -5.06
C LEU A 78 1.69 -2.34 -3.88
N VAL A 79 2.23 -1.19 -3.50
CA VAL A 79 3.02 -1.05 -2.27
C VAL A 79 2.25 -0.17 -1.29
N VAL A 80 1.90 -0.72 -0.14
CA VAL A 80 1.21 0.00 0.93
C VAL A 80 2.23 0.34 2.01
N ILE A 81 2.26 1.60 2.45
CA ILE A 81 3.27 2.10 3.37
C ILE A 81 2.64 2.53 4.70
N PHE A 82 3.10 1.90 5.80
CA PHE A 82 2.73 2.19 7.18
C PHE A 82 3.90 2.78 7.96
N ARG A 83 4.68 3.65 7.33
CA ARG A 83 5.78 4.33 8.03
C ARG A 83 5.43 5.80 8.23
N PRO A 84 5.92 6.43 9.32
CA PRO A 84 5.63 7.84 9.59
C PRO A 84 5.95 8.75 8.39
N SER A 85 5.23 9.86 8.29
CA SER A 85 5.41 10.82 7.18
C SER A 85 6.86 11.30 7.04
N THR A 86 7.60 11.37 8.15
CA THR A 86 9.02 11.76 8.14
C THR A 86 9.91 10.76 7.41
N GLU A 87 9.45 9.50 7.28
CA GLU A 87 10.20 8.43 6.61
C GLU A 87 9.57 8.00 5.30
N ALA A 88 8.28 8.25 5.13
CA ALA A 88 7.50 7.67 4.04
C ALA A 88 8.07 7.98 2.65
N GLY A 89 8.59 9.19 2.46
CA GLY A 89 9.10 9.63 1.16
C GLY A 89 10.19 8.73 0.59
N GLN A 90 11.12 8.28 1.43
CA GLN A 90 12.19 7.40 0.97
C GLN A 90 11.65 6.06 0.45
N PHE A 91 10.59 5.55 1.08
CA PHE A 91 9.96 4.29 0.64
C PHE A 91 9.15 4.49 -0.64
N VAL A 92 8.56 5.67 -0.83
CA VAL A 92 7.90 6.03 -2.10
C VAL A 92 8.89 5.96 -3.25
N ILE A 93 10.04 6.62 -3.10
CA ILE A 93 11.07 6.67 -4.15
C ILE A 93 11.65 5.28 -4.41
N GLU A 94 11.97 4.53 -3.34
CA GLU A 94 12.51 3.18 -3.48
C GLU A 94 11.54 2.25 -4.22
N SER A 95 10.25 2.33 -3.87
CA SER A 95 9.22 1.51 -4.51
C SER A 95 9.06 1.85 -6.00
N ALA A 96 9.15 3.14 -6.35
CA ALA A 96 9.04 3.61 -7.71
C ALA A 96 10.19 3.16 -8.62
N LYS A 97 11.31 2.73 -8.04
CA LYS A 97 12.45 2.24 -8.81
C LYS A 97 12.25 0.82 -9.35
N ARG A 98 11.24 0.11 -8.88
CA ARG A 98 10.97 -1.24 -9.38
C ARG A 98 10.49 -1.16 -10.82
N SER A 99 11.01 -2.08 -11.66
CA SER A 99 10.77 -2.04 -13.11
C SER A 99 9.29 -2.25 -13.50
N GLU A 100 8.53 -2.99 -12.69
CA GLU A 100 7.10 -3.22 -12.94
C GLU A 100 6.23 -2.01 -12.57
N ARG A 101 6.82 -0.98 -11.93
CA ARG A 101 6.16 0.28 -11.58
C ARG A 101 4.88 0.07 -10.78
N PRO A 102 4.99 -0.50 -9.56
CA PRO A 102 3.81 -0.74 -8.73
C PRO A 102 3.11 0.57 -8.37
N ALA A 103 1.81 0.50 -8.14
CA ALA A 103 1.10 1.62 -7.52
C ALA A 103 1.61 1.78 -6.08
N ILE A 104 1.55 2.99 -5.55
CA ILE A 104 2.08 3.32 -4.23
C ILE A 104 0.97 3.95 -3.39
N TRP A 105 0.84 3.50 -2.15
CA TRP A 105 -0.25 3.91 -1.28
C TRP A 105 0.25 4.23 0.12
N LEU A 106 0.13 5.50 0.53
CA LEU A 106 0.39 5.93 1.89
C LEU A 106 -0.91 5.90 2.69
N GLN A 107 -0.91 5.17 3.79
CA GLN A 107 -2.09 4.98 4.63
C GLN A 107 -2.55 6.28 5.30
N GLU A 108 -3.74 6.25 5.90
CA GLU A 108 -4.36 7.39 6.58
C GLU A 108 -3.38 8.05 7.55
N GLY A 109 -3.26 9.36 7.47
CA GLY A 109 -2.35 10.15 8.29
C GLY A 109 -0.93 10.22 7.77
N ILE A 110 -0.61 9.53 6.67
CA ILE A 110 0.74 9.49 6.12
C ILE A 110 0.81 10.30 4.83
N TRP A 111 1.74 11.24 4.78
CA TRP A 111 1.92 12.17 3.67
C TRP A 111 3.39 12.19 3.23
N ALA A 112 3.61 12.32 1.94
CA ALA A 112 4.94 12.56 1.36
C ALA A 112 4.74 13.39 0.08
N LYS A 113 4.33 14.65 0.26
CA LYS A 113 3.81 15.49 -0.83
C LYS A 113 4.77 15.63 -2.02
N SER A 114 6.06 15.89 -1.75
CA SER A 114 7.02 16.09 -2.84
C SER A 114 7.34 14.79 -3.56
N GLU A 115 7.53 13.69 -2.82
CA GLU A 115 7.84 12.38 -3.41
C GLU A 115 6.64 11.83 -4.20
N ILE A 116 5.44 11.97 -3.66
CA ILE A 116 4.23 11.57 -4.37
C ILE A 116 4.05 12.37 -5.66
N ARG A 117 4.30 13.67 -5.62
CA ARG A 117 4.27 14.52 -6.83
C ARG A 117 5.27 14.03 -7.87
N GLU A 118 6.48 13.71 -7.42
CA GLU A 118 7.55 13.24 -8.30
C GLU A 118 7.17 11.95 -9.01
N VAL A 119 6.65 10.95 -8.28
CA VAL A 119 6.29 9.67 -8.89
C VAL A 119 5.05 9.79 -9.77
N ARG A 120 4.11 10.66 -9.44
CA ARG A 120 2.95 10.94 -10.30
C ARG A 120 3.40 11.58 -11.63
N ALA A 121 4.41 12.44 -11.60
CA ALA A 121 4.98 13.03 -12.80
C ALA A 121 5.60 11.95 -13.70
N GLN A 122 6.02 10.84 -13.15
CA GLN A 122 6.54 9.67 -13.87
C GLN A 122 5.43 8.68 -14.23
N ARG A 123 4.16 9.07 -14.07
CA ARG A 123 2.97 8.26 -14.38
C ARG A 123 2.82 7.02 -13.49
N VAL A 124 3.31 7.09 -12.26
CA VAL A 124 3.05 6.07 -11.25
C VAL A 124 1.77 6.43 -10.51
N THR A 125 0.85 5.48 -10.39
CA THR A 125 -0.36 5.69 -9.59
C THR A 125 0.02 5.79 -8.13
N ALA A 126 -0.36 6.87 -7.47
CA ALA A 126 0.01 7.10 -6.08
C ALA A 126 -1.14 7.71 -5.29
N VAL A 127 -1.35 7.20 -4.07
CA VAL A 127 -2.39 7.61 -3.14
C VAL A 127 -1.73 8.01 -1.84
N GLN A 128 -2.17 9.08 -1.18
CA GLN A 128 -1.70 9.40 0.15
C GLN A 128 -2.84 9.79 1.08
N ASN A 129 -2.64 9.51 2.38
CA ASN A 129 -3.60 9.83 3.44
C ASN A 129 -4.97 9.16 3.26
N MET A 130 -4.98 7.88 2.88
CA MET A 130 -6.22 7.10 2.81
C MET A 130 -5.99 5.71 3.36
N CYS A 131 -7.00 5.12 4.00
CA CYS A 131 -6.94 3.76 4.51
C CYS A 131 -7.41 2.78 3.44
N THR A 132 -6.55 1.86 3.01
CA THR A 132 -6.90 0.85 2.00
C THR A 132 -8.10 0.01 2.41
N TYR A 133 -8.22 -0.35 3.70
CA TYR A 133 -9.37 -1.09 4.24
C TYR A 133 -10.67 -0.32 3.99
N ARG A 134 -10.72 0.93 4.45
CA ARG A 134 -11.94 1.75 4.35
C ARG A 134 -12.33 2.02 2.91
N VAL A 135 -11.35 2.31 2.07
CA VAL A 135 -11.58 2.58 0.65
C VAL A 135 -12.10 1.31 -0.05
N HIS A 136 -11.41 0.20 0.13
CA HIS A 136 -11.81 -1.07 -0.48
C HIS A 136 -13.21 -1.47 -0.05
N GLN A 137 -13.50 -1.38 1.26
CA GLN A 137 -14.80 -1.71 1.80
C GLN A 137 -15.90 -0.81 1.22
N ALA A 138 -15.65 0.50 1.16
CA ALA A 138 -16.63 1.45 0.62
C ALA A 138 -16.94 1.20 -0.85
N LEU A 139 -15.92 0.90 -1.66
CA LEU A 139 -16.08 0.64 -3.09
C LEU A 139 -16.81 -0.67 -3.36
N ASN A 140 -16.73 -1.64 -2.46
CA ASN A 140 -17.35 -2.95 -2.63
C ASN A 140 -18.69 -3.10 -1.90
N LYS A 141 -19.18 -2.04 -1.27
CA LYS A 141 -20.40 -2.09 -0.46
C LYS A 141 -21.64 -2.48 -1.26
N GLY A 142 -21.70 -2.05 -2.51
CA GLY A 142 -22.80 -2.42 -3.41
C GLY A 142 -22.70 -3.84 -3.97
N ASN A 143 -21.52 -4.46 -3.88
CA ASN A 143 -21.27 -5.79 -4.42
C ASN A 143 -21.47 -6.89 -3.38
N ASP A 144 -21.57 -6.52 -2.10
CA ASP A 144 -21.76 -7.45 -0.99
C ASP A 144 -23.23 -7.71 -0.68
N ALA A 145 -24.11 -7.14 -1.44
CA ALA A 145 -25.55 -7.25 -1.24
C ALA A 145 -26.11 -8.60 -1.67
#